data_c0b7f95fbd64a537736834cfad64e618
#
_entry.id   c0b7f95fbd64a537736834cfad64e618
#
_cell.length_a   1.000
_cell.length_b   1.000
_cell.length_c   1.000
_cell.angle_alpha   90.00
_cell.angle_beta   90.00
_cell.angle_gamma   90.00
#
_symmetry.space_group_name_H-M   'P 1'
#
loop_
_entity.id
_entity.type
_entity.pdbx_description
1 polymer ?
#
loop_
_entity_poly.entity_id
_entity_poly.type
_entity_poly.pdbx_seq_one_letter_code
_entity_poly.pdbx_strand_id
1 'polypeptide(L)'
;MPALNLQGPRRKLVYVTLYELIAIAIASTGLAAGSGASIERAGVIAVASSVIAVVWNLVYNTLFERWEPRQRVRGRGFGRRVAHAIGFELGFLVLLVPLFAWWFAISLWHALGLEVSLALFFLLYTFVFNWGFDKVFGLPASAQPLQSGGDEGGGASSR
;
A
#
# COMPACT_ATOMS: atom_id res chain seq x y z
N MET A 1 -0.89 -25.47 5.08
CA MET A 1 -2.12 -24.95 5.72
C MET A 1 -1.79 -23.65 6.38
N PRO A 2 -2.64 -22.58 6.32
CA PRO A 2 -2.40 -21.36 7.05
C PRO A 2 -2.43 -21.65 8.56
N ALA A 3 -1.55 -20.97 9.32
CA ALA A 3 -1.47 -21.17 10.77
C ALA A 3 -2.73 -20.63 11.48
N LEU A 4 -3.35 -19.60 10.93
CA LEU A 4 -4.58 -18.96 11.44
C LEU A 4 -5.49 -18.62 10.26
N ASN A 5 -6.78 -18.93 10.34
CA ASN A 5 -7.75 -18.59 9.29
C ASN A 5 -8.58 -17.38 9.73
N LEU A 6 -8.12 -16.17 9.35
CA LEU A 6 -8.85 -14.94 9.59
C LEU A 6 -9.63 -14.50 8.37
N GLN A 7 -10.92 -14.15 8.56
CA GLN A 7 -11.78 -13.68 7.49
C GLN A 7 -12.55 -12.40 7.88
N GLY A 8 -13.10 -11.71 6.88
CA GLY A 8 -13.96 -10.55 7.06
C GLY A 8 -13.28 -9.33 7.70
N PRO A 9 -14.00 -8.52 8.50
CA PRO A 9 -13.49 -7.29 9.07
C PRO A 9 -12.28 -7.48 9.99
N ARG A 10 -12.23 -8.58 10.74
CA ARG A 10 -11.12 -8.91 11.64
C ARG A 10 -9.81 -9.10 10.86
N ARG A 11 -9.85 -9.77 9.70
CA ARG A 11 -8.68 -9.92 8.83
C ARG A 11 -8.17 -8.57 8.36
N LYS A 12 -9.06 -7.67 7.94
CA LYS A 12 -8.71 -6.32 7.49
C LYS A 12 -8.06 -5.50 8.61
N LEU A 13 -8.62 -5.55 9.81
CA LEU A 13 -8.07 -4.83 10.96
C LEU A 13 -6.67 -5.33 11.32
N VAL A 14 -6.47 -6.65 11.44
CA VAL A 14 -5.15 -7.23 11.74
C VAL A 14 -4.15 -6.91 10.64
N TYR A 15 -4.58 -7.01 9.37
CA TYR A 15 -3.74 -6.66 8.22
C TYR A 15 -3.24 -5.20 8.31
N VAL A 16 -4.17 -4.24 8.43
CA VAL A 16 -3.80 -2.81 8.46
C VAL A 16 -2.93 -2.50 9.67
N THR A 17 -3.30 -3.01 10.84
CA THR A 17 -2.52 -2.75 12.08
C THR A 17 -1.10 -3.28 11.98
N LEU A 18 -0.91 -4.53 11.55
CA LEU A 18 0.43 -5.12 11.41
C LEU A 18 1.23 -4.43 10.30
N TYR A 19 0.57 -4.14 9.16
CA TYR A 19 1.20 -3.44 8.06
C TYR A 19 1.75 -2.08 8.51
N GLU A 20 0.92 -1.24 9.13
CA GLU A 20 1.30 0.09 9.57
C GLU A 20 2.36 0.08 10.67
N LEU A 21 2.21 -0.76 11.69
CA LEU A 21 3.19 -0.83 12.78
C LEU A 21 4.59 -1.21 12.30
N ILE A 22 4.68 -2.24 11.45
CA ILE A 22 5.96 -2.69 10.91
C ILE A 22 6.51 -1.64 9.93
N ALA A 23 5.67 -1.08 9.06
CA ALA A 23 6.05 -0.05 8.11
C ALA A 23 6.61 1.19 8.80
N ILE A 24 5.92 1.70 9.83
CA ILE A 24 6.38 2.87 10.61
C ILE A 24 7.70 2.55 11.32
N ALA A 25 7.85 1.38 11.94
CA ALA A 25 9.08 1.01 12.62
C ALA A 25 10.29 0.98 11.67
N ILE A 26 10.14 0.35 10.50
CA ILE A 26 11.22 0.26 9.51
C ILE A 26 11.49 1.62 8.85
N ALA A 27 10.43 2.35 8.46
CA ALA A 27 10.56 3.68 7.86
C ALA A 27 11.24 4.66 8.83
N SER A 28 10.88 4.64 10.12
CA SER A 28 11.52 5.47 11.15
C SER A 28 13.00 5.18 11.26
N THR A 29 13.39 3.90 11.26
CA THR A 29 14.80 3.48 11.32
C THR A 29 15.56 3.92 10.06
N GLY A 30 14.97 3.70 8.88
CA GLY A 30 15.57 4.11 7.60
C GLY A 30 15.73 5.62 7.49
N LEU A 31 14.71 6.39 7.87
CA LEU A 31 14.75 7.86 7.88
C LEU A 31 15.77 8.39 8.89
N ALA A 32 15.85 7.81 10.09
CA ALA A 32 16.86 8.19 11.07
C ALA A 32 18.28 7.97 10.53
N ALA A 33 18.54 6.79 9.98
CA ALA A 33 19.84 6.45 9.41
C ALA A 33 20.19 7.33 8.20
N GLY A 34 19.24 7.59 7.30
CA GLY A 34 19.47 8.36 6.09
C GLY A 34 19.56 9.87 6.31
N SER A 35 18.84 10.41 7.31
CA SER A 35 18.85 11.85 7.61
C SER A 35 19.87 12.26 8.68
N GLY A 36 20.39 11.31 9.47
CA GLY A 36 21.20 11.57 10.66
C GLY A 36 20.39 12.10 11.85
N ALA A 37 19.06 12.08 11.79
CA ALA A 37 18.20 12.53 12.88
C ALA A 37 18.00 11.44 13.93
N SER A 38 17.48 11.83 15.12
CA SER A 38 17.09 10.85 16.13
C SER A 38 15.90 10.00 15.68
N ILE A 39 15.78 8.82 16.26
CA ILE A 39 14.68 7.90 15.95
C ILE A 39 13.30 8.48 16.28
N GLU A 40 13.21 9.32 17.31
CA GLU A 40 11.95 9.99 17.68
C GLU A 40 11.53 10.99 16.61
N ARG A 41 12.47 11.81 16.10
CA ARG A 41 12.19 12.75 15.02
C ARG A 41 11.80 12.04 13.74
N ALA A 42 12.50 10.96 13.42
CA ALA A 42 12.18 10.12 12.26
C ALA A 42 10.83 9.42 12.42
N GLY A 43 10.49 8.94 13.62
CA GLY A 43 9.21 8.33 13.92
C GLY A 43 8.03 9.28 13.75
N VAL A 44 8.15 10.51 14.24
CA VAL A 44 7.10 11.54 14.05
C VAL A 44 6.81 11.78 12.58
N ILE A 45 7.86 11.95 11.77
CA ILE A 45 7.68 12.23 10.34
C ILE A 45 7.20 10.98 9.58
N ALA A 46 7.60 9.78 9.99
CA ALA A 46 7.08 8.54 9.40
C ALA A 46 5.56 8.40 9.60
N VAL A 47 5.08 8.68 10.81
CA VAL A 47 3.62 8.71 11.10
C VAL A 47 2.93 9.81 10.29
N ALA A 48 3.49 11.02 10.26
CA ALA A 48 2.92 12.13 9.47
C ALA A 48 2.87 11.78 7.98
N SER A 49 3.90 11.14 7.45
CA SER A 49 3.94 10.68 6.05
C SER A 49 2.88 9.62 5.76
N SER A 50 2.62 8.69 6.69
CA SER A 50 1.54 7.70 6.56
C SER A 50 0.18 8.39 6.48
N VAL A 51 -0.09 9.37 7.33
CA VAL A 51 -1.34 10.16 7.27
C VAL A 51 -1.45 10.93 5.95
N ILE A 52 -0.37 11.59 5.51
CA ILE A 52 -0.33 12.30 4.23
C ILE A 52 -0.60 11.33 3.07
N ALA A 53 -0.02 10.13 3.11
CA ALA A 53 -0.24 9.10 2.10
C ALA A 53 -1.71 8.71 1.97
N VAL A 54 -2.39 8.49 3.09
CA VAL A 54 -3.83 8.16 3.11
C VAL A 54 -4.66 9.32 2.56
N VAL A 55 -4.40 10.54 3.01
CA VAL A 55 -5.13 11.74 2.54
C VAL A 55 -4.87 11.99 1.06
N TRP A 56 -3.61 11.92 0.62
CA TRP A 56 -3.25 12.08 -0.79
C TRP A 56 -3.90 11.01 -1.68
N ASN A 57 -3.89 9.76 -1.23
CA ASN A 57 -4.56 8.68 -1.95
C ASN A 57 -6.05 8.99 -2.18
N LEU A 58 -6.77 9.42 -1.13
CA LEU A 58 -8.18 9.77 -1.24
C LEU A 58 -8.41 10.98 -2.17
N VAL A 59 -7.62 12.04 -2.00
CA VAL A 59 -7.74 13.28 -2.80
C VAL A 59 -7.42 12.98 -4.26
N TYR A 60 -6.27 12.35 -4.52
CA TYR A 60 -5.83 12.09 -5.89
C TYR A 60 -6.78 11.18 -6.66
N ASN A 61 -7.21 10.07 -6.04
CA ASN A 61 -8.16 9.17 -6.69
C ASN A 61 -9.50 9.87 -6.96
N THR A 62 -10.00 10.66 -6.01
CA THR A 62 -11.24 11.43 -6.21
C THR A 62 -11.11 12.43 -7.36
N LEU A 63 -9.99 13.14 -7.45
CA LEU A 63 -9.74 14.08 -8.55
C LEU A 63 -9.63 13.35 -9.88
N PHE A 64 -8.92 12.23 -9.91
CA PHE A 64 -8.76 11.42 -11.11
C PHE A 64 -10.09 10.83 -11.59
N GLU A 65 -10.90 10.31 -10.68
CA GLU A 65 -12.24 9.78 -10.98
C GLU A 65 -13.19 10.86 -11.50
N ARG A 66 -13.09 12.10 -11.03
CA ARG A 66 -13.86 13.25 -11.53
C ARG A 66 -13.38 13.71 -12.91
N TRP A 67 -12.09 13.56 -13.21
CA TRP A 67 -11.50 13.91 -14.49
C TRP A 67 -11.78 12.86 -15.57
N GLU A 68 -11.78 11.57 -15.22
CA GLU A 68 -11.90 10.44 -16.14
C GLU A 68 -13.14 10.49 -17.06
N PRO A 69 -14.37 10.82 -16.57
CA PRO A 69 -15.57 10.91 -17.42
C PRO A 69 -15.54 12.02 -18.48
N ARG A 70 -14.69 13.04 -18.29
CA ARG A 70 -14.54 14.16 -19.22
C ARG A 70 -13.68 13.80 -20.44
N GLN A 71 -13.10 12.60 -20.45
CA GLN A 71 -12.26 12.15 -21.56
C GLN A 71 -13.09 11.53 -22.69
N ARG A 72 -12.67 11.79 -23.94
CA ARG A 72 -13.37 11.27 -25.14
C ARG A 72 -13.37 9.76 -25.26
N VAL A 73 -12.32 9.09 -24.73
CA VAL A 73 -12.18 7.63 -24.78
C VAL A 73 -12.54 7.06 -23.41
N ARG A 74 -13.55 6.19 -23.38
CA ARG A 74 -13.95 5.48 -22.15
C ARG A 74 -13.04 4.28 -21.91
N GLY A 75 -12.81 3.96 -20.64
CA GLY A 75 -12.01 2.80 -20.19
C GLY A 75 -10.59 3.19 -19.79
N ARG A 76 -9.96 2.35 -18.98
CA ARG A 76 -8.60 2.53 -18.44
C ARG A 76 -7.57 1.81 -19.30
N GLY A 77 -7.25 2.37 -20.47
CA GLY A 77 -6.15 1.89 -21.30
C GLY A 77 -4.79 2.03 -20.60
N PHE A 78 -3.77 1.36 -21.14
CA PHE A 78 -2.41 1.34 -20.57
C PHE A 78 -1.86 2.75 -20.30
N GLY A 79 -1.93 3.67 -21.29
CA GLY A 79 -1.45 5.04 -21.13
C GLY A 79 -2.13 5.81 -19.97
N ARG A 80 -3.43 5.57 -19.74
CA ARG A 80 -4.15 6.19 -18.62
C ARG A 80 -3.72 5.64 -17.27
N ARG A 81 -3.41 4.35 -17.18
CA ARG A 81 -2.86 3.73 -15.96
C ARG A 81 -1.48 4.28 -15.64
N VAL A 82 -0.63 4.44 -16.65
CA VAL A 82 0.70 5.05 -16.51
C VAL A 82 0.59 6.51 -16.08
N ALA A 83 -0.27 7.31 -16.73
CA ALA A 83 -0.50 8.70 -16.34
C ALA A 83 -1.01 8.85 -14.91
N HIS A 84 -1.92 7.95 -14.49
CA HIS A 84 -2.39 7.89 -13.09
C HIS A 84 -1.25 7.61 -12.12
N ALA A 85 -0.43 6.60 -12.39
CA ALA A 85 0.68 6.23 -11.51
C ALA A 85 1.73 7.35 -11.42
N ILE A 86 2.14 7.92 -12.56
CA ILE A 86 3.09 9.03 -12.60
C ILE A 86 2.55 10.26 -11.87
N GLY A 87 1.30 10.64 -12.14
CA GLY A 87 0.69 11.81 -11.49
C GLY A 87 0.54 11.62 -9.97
N PHE A 88 0.22 10.41 -9.53
CA PHE A 88 0.18 10.06 -8.11
C PHE A 88 1.55 10.25 -7.45
N GLU A 89 2.58 9.67 -8.04
CA GLU A 89 3.96 9.71 -7.53
C GLU A 89 4.53 11.12 -7.53
N LEU A 90 4.36 11.88 -8.62
CA LEU A 90 4.81 13.27 -8.69
C LEU A 90 4.15 14.15 -7.61
N GLY A 91 2.85 13.98 -7.37
CA GLY A 91 2.17 14.70 -6.30
C GLY A 91 2.69 14.32 -4.92
N PHE A 92 3.03 13.05 -4.72
CA PHE A 92 3.60 12.56 -3.48
C PHE A 92 4.99 13.16 -3.23
N LEU A 93 5.84 13.18 -4.24
CA LEU A 93 7.15 13.84 -4.20
C LEU A 93 7.05 15.35 -3.87
N VAL A 94 6.09 16.05 -4.49
CA VAL A 94 5.85 17.48 -4.24
C VAL A 94 5.44 17.75 -2.78
N LEU A 95 4.75 16.82 -2.15
CA LEU A 95 4.33 16.94 -0.75
C LEU A 95 5.46 16.55 0.22
N LEU A 96 6.09 15.39 0.03
CA LEU A 96 7.00 14.83 1.01
C LEU A 96 8.43 15.36 0.91
N VAL A 97 8.94 15.64 -0.29
CA VAL A 97 10.32 16.12 -0.42
C VAL A 97 10.55 17.46 0.28
N PRO A 98 9.71 18.51 0.12
CA PRO A 98 9.84 19.73 0.89
C PRO A 98 9.63 19.53 2.39
N LEU A 99 8.70 18.64 2.78
CA LEU A 99 8.45 18.32 4.17
C LEU A 99 9.68 17.68 4.82
N PHE A 100 10.32 16.71 4.18
CA PHE A 100 11.55 16.08 4.68
C PHE A 100 12.73 17.06 4.74
N ALA A 101 12.89 17.87 3.69
CA ALA A 101 13.94 18.88 3.66
C ALA A 101 13.82 19.87 4.82
N TRP A 102 12.61 20.35 5.08
CA TRP A 102 12.32 21.26 6.19
C TRP A 102 12.47 20.57 7.55
N TRP A 103 11.87 19.40 7.72
CA TRP A 103 11.85 18.67 9.00
C TRP A 103 13.22 18.23 9.47
N PHE A 104 14.03 17.70 8.55
CA PHE A 104 15.37 17.22 8.85
C PHE A 104 16.46 18.28 8.69
N ALA A 105 16.14 19.48 8.20
CA ALA A 105 17.08 20.54 7.84
C ALA A 105 18.16 20.07 6.85
N ILE A 106 17.75 19.31 5.81
CA ILE A 106 18.61 18.77 4.75
C ILE A 106 18.30 19.40 3.40
N SER A 107 19.18 19.21 2.42
CA SER A 107 18.95 19.69 1.06
C SER A 107 17.76 18.97 0.40
N LEU A 108 17.10 19.63 -0.57
CA LEU A 108 16.03 19.02 -1.36
C LEU A 108 16.49 17.75 -2.11
N TRP A 109 17.73 17.73 -2.57
CA TRP A 109 18.29 16.53 -3.23
C TRP A 109 18.46 15.35 -2.26
N HIS A 110 18.89 15.64 -1.04
CA HIS A 110 18.98 14.61 0.00
C HIS A 110 17.58 14.11 0.38
N ALA A 111 16.63 15.02 0.57
CA ALA A 111 15.24 14.66 0.85
C ALA A 111 14.60 13.85 -0.28
N LEU A 112 14.88 14.19 -1.55
CA LEU A 112 14.44 13.41 -2.71
C LEU A 112 15.03 11.99 -2.68
N GLY A 113 16.32 11.86 -2.34
CA GLY A 113 16.95 10.55 -2.19
C GLY A 113 16.30 9.69 -1.10
N LEU A 114 15.94 10.29 0.04
CA LEU A 114 15.21 9.62 1.11
C LEU A 114 13.82 9.15 0.65
N GLU A 115 13.08 10.03 -0.04
CA GLU A 115 11.73 9.71 -0.53
C GLU A 115 11.75 8.59 -1.57
N VAL A 116 12.64 8.66 -2.56
CA VAL A 116 12.79 7.59 -3.56
C VAL A 116 13.18 6.27 -2.88
N SER A 117 14.05 6.31 -1.88
CA SER A 117 14.44 5.11 -1.11
C SER A 117 13.26 4.51 -0.36
N LEU A 118 12.40 5.35 0.23
CA LEU A 118 11.16 4.90 0.88
C LEU A 118 10.17 4.32 -0.14
N ALA A 119 9.98 4.95 -1.29
CA ALA A 119 9.10 4.44 -2.34
C ALA A 119 9.52 3.03 -2.80
N LEU A 120 10.82 2.82 -3.06
CA LEU A 120 11.37 1.52 -3.39
C LEU A 120 11.21 0.51 -2.23
N PHE A 121 11.47 0.95 -1.01
CA PHE A 121 11.23 0.13 0.18
C PHE A 121 9.78 -0.32 0.26
N PHE A 122 8.81 0.62 0.12
CA PHE A 122 7.39 0.28 0.23
C PHE A 122 6.91 -0.64 -0.89
N LEU A 123 7.47 -0.53 -2.09
CA LEU A 123 7.19 -1.46 -3.19
C LEU A 123 7.55 -2.89 -2.80
N LEU A 124 8.77 -3.11 -2.30
CA LEU A 124 9.25 -4.42 -1.87
C LEU A 124 8.54 -4.89 -0.60
N TYR A 125 8.38 -4.01 0.38
CA TYR A 125 7.73 -4.30 1.64
C TYR A 125 6.28 -4.78 1.44
N THR A 126 5.52 -4.07 0.64
CA THR A 126 4.12 -4.42 0.35
C THR A 126 4.03 -5.82 -0.28
N PHE A 127 4.92 -6.14 -1.21
CA PHE A 127 4.96 -7.46 -1.83
C PHE A 127 5.28 -8.56 -0.81
N VAL A 128 6.35 -8.38 -0.03
CA VAL A 128 6.81 -9.36 0.97
C VAL A 128 5.77 -9.51 2.10
N PHE A 129 5.22 -8.40 2.56
CA PHE A 129 4.21 -8.40 3.62
C PHE A 129 2.94 -9.13 3.17
N ASN A 130 2.41 -8.84 1.99
CA ASN A 130 1.23 -9.51 1.45
C ASN A 130 1.45 -11.01 1.34
N TRP A 131 2.57 -11.41 0.76
CA TRP A 131 2.91 -12.82 0.63
C TRP A 131 3.03 -13.54 1.99
N GLY A 132 3.73 -12.90 2.96
CA GLY A 132 3.87 -13.45 4.32
C GLY A 132 2.54 -13.50 5.06
N PHE A 133 1.75 -12.43 4.97
CA PHE A 133 0.44 -12.34 5.60
C PHE A 133 -0.52 -13.43 5.09
N ASP A 134 -0.57 -13.64 3.77
CA ASP A 134 -1.41 -14.67 3.19
C ASP A 134 -0.97 -16.10 3.56
N LYS A 135 0.33 -16.32 3.77
CA LYS A 135 0.84 -17.61 4.30
C LYS A 135 0.40 -17.88 5.73
N VAL A 136 0.41 -16.85 6.59
CA VAL A 136 0.08 -16.99 8.01
C VAL A 136 -1.44 -17.05 8.23
N PHE A 137 -2.19 -16.13 7.61
CA PHE A 137 -3.62 -15.91 7.87
C PHE A 137 -4.54 -16.47 6.78
N GLY A 138 -3.98 -17.04 5.72
CA GLY A 138 -4.74 -17.55 4.58
C GLY A 138 -5.21 -16.47 3.61
N LEU A 139 -5.66 -16.91 2.43
CA LEU A 139 -6.23 -16.02 1.43
C LEU A 139 -7.61 -15.51 1.87
N PRO A 140 -7.99 -14.27 1.48
CA PRO A 140 -9.36 -13.80 1.68
C PRO A 140 -10.35 -14.68 0.93
N ALA A 141 -11.58 -14.78 1.42
CA ALA A 141 -12.62 -15.62 0.82
C ALA A 141 -12.82 -15.34 -0.69
N SER A 142 -12.66 -14.07 -1.10
CA SER A 142 -12.76 -13.65 -2.51
C SER A 142 -11.63 -14.18 -3.43
N ALA A 143 -10.51 -14.62 -2.85
CA ALA A 143 -9.35 -15.14 -3.58
C ALA A 143 -9.14 -16.65 -3.41
N GLN A 144 -10.02 -17.30 -2.66
CA GLN A 144 -9.99 -18.75 -2.53
C GLN A 144 -10.52 -19.41 -3.81
N PRO A 145 -9.90 -20.53 -4.28
CA PRO A 145 -10.46 -21.30 -5.37
C PRO A 145 -11.91 -21.70 -5.06
N LEU A 146 -12.79 -21.61 -6.05
CA LEU A 146 -14.13 -22.17 -5.93
C LEU A 146 -13.96 -23.64 -5.54
N GLN A 147 -14.50 -24.04 -4.39
CA GLN A 147 -14.64 -25.45 -4.10
C GLN A 147 -15.55 -26.01 -5.20
N SER A 148 -14.99 -26.84 -6.07
CA SER A 148 -15.78 -27.64 -6.99
C SER A 148 -16.74 -28.42 -6.12
N GLY A 149 -18.01 -28.02 -6.12
CA GLY A 149 -19.08 -28.76 -5.47
C GLY A 149 -19.00 -30.17 -5.99
N GLY A 150 -18.63 -31.09 -5.11
CA GLY A 150 -18.65 -32.47 -5.42
C GLY A 150 -20.07 -32.82 -5.91
N ASP A 151 -20.14 -33.10 -7.17
CA ASP A 151 -21.30 -33.69 -7.80
C ASP A 151 -21.41 -35.13 -7.29
N GLU A 152 -21.86 -35.27 -6.03
CA GLU A 152 -22.39 -36.52 -5.51
C GLU A 152 -23.91 -36.52 -5.67
N GLY A 153 -24.35 -36.35 -6.90
CA GLY A 153 -25.66 -36.74 -7.35
C GLY A 153 -25.60 -38.18 -7.85
N GLY A 154 -25.21 -39.07 -6.94
CA GLY A 154 -25.28 -40.48 -7.20
C GLY A 154 -26.67 -40.88 -7.68
N GLY A 155 -26.68 -41.58 -8.80
CA GLY A 155 -27.83 -42.27 -9.31
C GLY A 155 -28.41 -43.19 -8.27
N ALA A 156 -29.52 -43.54 -8.43
CA ALA A 156 -30.22 -44.79 -8.09
C ALA A 156 -31.54 -44.62 -8.76
N SER A 157 -31.80 -45.45 -9.54
CA SER A 157 -32.22 -46.83 -9.43
C SER A 157 -33.54 -47.04 -10.18
N SER A 158 -33.40 -47.80 -11.19
CA SER A 158 -34.28 -48.96 -11.47
C SER A 158 -35.62 -49.02 -10.69
N ARG A 159 -36.67 -48.88 -11.36
CA ARG A 159 -37.73 -49.94 -11.53
C ARG A 159 -38.89 -49.39 -12.33
#